data_914aede5ef7c089d8074bf1bbcb64798
#
_entry.id   914aede5ef7c089d8074bf1bbcb64798
#
_cell.length_a   1.000
_cell.length_b   1.000
_cell.length_c   1.000
_cell.angle_alpha   90.00
_cell.angle_beta   90.00
_cell.angle_gamma   90.00
#
_symmetry.space_group_name_H-M   'P 1'
#
loop_
_entity.id
_entity.type
_entity.pdbx_description
1 polymer ?
#
loop_
_entity_poly.entity_id
_entity_poly.type
_entity_poly.pdbx_seq_one_letter_code
_entity_poly.pdbx_strand_id
1 'polypeptide(L)'
;MAQFIIDIQIPMNPDEGFFELIPRQRAHIDKLLEQGTVMSYSLSLDRSRLWVTMNARTEREAIEILSAFPMFKYFEPTLYPLMFHNTSLMSQLKVSLN
;
A
#
# COMPACT_ATOMS: atom_id res chain seq x y z
N MET A 1 9.50 1.00 -14.46
CA MET A 1 9.07 0.68 -13.10
C MET A 1 7.72 0.01 -13.15
N ALA A 2 7.53 -1.06 -12.40
CA ALA A 2 6.26 -1.78 -12.38
C ALA A 2 5.37 -1.30 -11.25
N GLN A 3 4.08 -1.57 -11.36
CA GLN A 3 3.08 -1.17 -10.37
C GLN A 3 2.34 -2.40 -9.89
N PHE A 4 2.01 -2.41 -8.61
CA PHE A 4 1.36 -3.52 -7.95
C PHE A 4 0.26 -3.02 -7.03
N ILE A 5 -0.87 -3.75 -7.00
CA ILE A 5 -1.89 -3.54 -5.97
C ILE A 5 -1.83 -4.71 -5.01
N ILE A 6 -1.92 -4.42 -3.72
CA ILE A 6 -1.85 -5.42 -2.68
C ILE A 6 -3.14 -5.38 -1.89
N ASP A 7 -3.84 -6.51 -1.84
CA ASP A 7 -5.05 -6.70 -1.06
C ASP A 7 -4.65 -7.42 0.22
N ILE A 8 -4.79 -6.74 1.35
CA ILE A 8 -4.34 -7.24 2.65
C ILE A 8 -5.55 -7.54 3.53
N GLN A 9 -5.63 -8.76 4.02
CA GLN A 9 -6.62 -9.12 5.04
C GLN A 9 -6.05 -8.79 6.41
N ILE A 10 -6.88 -8.15 7.24
CA ILE A 10 -6.54 -7.77 8.60
C ILE A 10 -7.28 -8.69 9.56
N PRO A 11 -6.64 -9.18 10.65
CA PRO A 11 -7.32 -10.06 11.60
C PRO A 11 -8.52 -9.40 12.26
N MET A 12 -9.57 -10.17 12.50
CA MET A 12 -10.83 -9.66 13.07
C MET A 12 -10.68 -9.24 14.53
N ASN A 13 -9.88 -9.95 15.30
CA ASN A 13 -9.66 -9.68 16.70
C ASN A 13 -8.17 -9.54 16.99
N PRO A 14 -7.56 -8.43 16.57
CA PRO A 14 -6.12 -8.25 16.77
C PRO A 14 -5.80 -8.02 18.25
N ASP A 15 -4.60 -8.43 18.66
CA ASP A 15 -4.12 -8.23 20.02
C ASP A 15 -3.62 -6.79 20.24
N GLU A 16 -3.17 -6.49 21.46
CA GLU A 16 -2.66 -5.16 21.82
C GLU A 16 -1.45 -4.76 20.97
N GLY A 17 -0.59 -5.74 20.63
CA GLY A 17 0.58 -5.48 19.81
C GLY A 17 0.25 -4.89 18.45
N PHE A 18 -0.89 -5.29 17.89
CA PHE A 18 -1.39 -4.72 16.64
C PHE A 18 -1.62 -3.21 16.79
N PHE A 19 -2.38 -2.82 17.82
CA PHE A 19 -2.72 -1.41 18.04
C PHE A 19 -1.51 -0.57 18.38
N GLU A 20 -0.54 -1.13 19.10
CA GLU A 20 0.70 -0.44 19.44
C GLU A 20 1.55 -0.10 18.22
N LEU A 21 1.44 -0.88 17.14
CA LEU A 21 2.19 -0.65 15.92
C LEU A 21 1.57 0.39 14.99
N ILE A 22 0.32 0.78 15.21
CA ILE A 22 -0.36 1.71 14.29
C ILE A 22 0.41 3.02 14.08
N PRO A 23 0.91 3.70 15.12
CA PRO A 23 1.66 4.95 14.89
C PRO A 23 2.91 4.75 14.05
N ARG A 24 3.64 3.65 14.26
CA ARG A 24 4.83 3.33 13.45
C ARG A 24 4.45 3.05 12.01
N GLN A 25 3.36 2.30 11.82
CA GLN A 25 2.85 1.98 10.48
C GLN A 25 2.51 3.27 9.73
N ARG A 26 1.80 4.20 10.36
CA ARG A 26 1.44 5.47 9.76
C ARG A 26 2.67 6.28 9.34
N ALA A 27 3.64 6.39 10.23
CA ALA A 27 4.86 7.13 9.93
C ALA A 27 5.63 6.50 8.77
N HIS A 28 5.70 5.17 8.75
CA HIS A 28 6.36 4.43 7.69
C HIS A 28 5.67 4.63 6.33
N ILE A 29 4.35 4.54 6.31
CA ILE A 29 3.56 4.72 5.08
C ILE A 29 3.65 6.16 4.58
N ASP A 30 3.58 7.16 5.47
CA ASP A 30 3.72 8.56 5.09
C ASP A 30 5.03 8.80 4.36
N LYS A 31 6.11 8.20 4.84
CA LYS A 31 7.42 8.30 4.23
C LYS A 31 7.42 7.68 2.83
N LEU A 32 6.82 6.50 2.68
CA LEU A 32 6.74 5.83 1.37
C LEU A 32 5.84 6.61 0.39
N LEU A 33 4.79 7.26 0.89
CA LEU A 33 3.95 8.13 0.07
C LEU A 33 4.73 9.34 -0.43
N GLU A 34 5.51 9.98 0.44
CA GLU A 34 6.37 11.10 0.05
C GLU A 34 7.39 10.70 -1.01
N GLN A 35 7.93 9.50 -0.92
CA GLN A 35 8.91 8.98 -1.86
C GLN A 35 8.29 8.49 -3.16
N GLY A 36 6.96 8.35 -3.23
CA GLY A 36 6.28 7.79 -4.38
C GLY A 36 6.35 6.27 -4.48
N THR A 37 6.93 5.61 -3.49
CA THR A 37 6.99 4.14 -3.43
C THR A 37 5.60 3.57 -3.22
N VAL A 38 4.83 4.13 -2.29
CA VAL A 38 3.41 3.84 -2.13
C VAL A 38 2.65 4.97 -2.83
N MET A 39 1.73 4.59 -3.71
CA MET A 39 0.91 5.55 -4.47
C MET A 39 -0.42 5.81 -3.79
N SER A 40 -0.98 4.82 -3.13
CA SER A 40 -2.25 4.93 -2.42
C SER A 40 -2.31 3.90 -1.30
N TYR A 41 -3.08 4.21 -0.28
CA TYR A 41 -3.18 3.40 0.92
C TYR A 41 -4.58 3.60 1.50
N SER A 42 -5.41 2.55 1.46
CA SER A 42 -6.83 2.66 1.81
C SER A 42 -7.26 1.55 2.75
N LEU A 43 -7.92 1.93 3.83
CA LEU A 43 -8.47 0.99 4.81
C LEU A 43 -9.98 0.92 4.62
N SER A 44 -10.55 -0.29 4.58
CA SER A 44 -11.99 -0.46 4.48
C SER A 44 -12.69 0.08 5.72
N LEU A 45 -13.97 0.46 5.55
CA LEU A 45 -14.76 1.04 6.64
C LEU A 45 -14.87 0.09 7.83
N ASP A 46 -15.00 -1.20 7.56
CA ASP A 46 -15.11 -2.24 8.60
C ASP A 46 -13.75 -2.69 9.15
N ARG A 47 -12.65 -2.10 8.63
CA ARG A 47 -11.27 -2.38 9.05
C ARG A 47 -10.80 -3.82 8.79
N SER A 48 -11.48 -4.53 7.90
CA SER A 48 -11.11 -5.91 7.56
C SER A 48 -10.09 -6.00 6.44
N ARG A 49 -9.97 -4.95 5.62
CA ARG A 49 -9.09 -4.94 4.46
C ARG A 49 -8.35 -3.64 4.31
N LEU A 50 -7.14 -3.80 3.79
CA LEU A 50 -6.26 -2.69 3.48
C LEU A 50 -5.79 -2.86 2.04
N TRP A 51 -5.87 -1.81 1.23
CA TRP A 51 -5.42 -1.85 -0.16
C TRP A 51 -4.26 -0.88 -0.33
N VAL A 52 -3.19 -1.39 -0.93
CA VAL A 52 -1.97 -0.60 -1.15
C VAL A 52 -1.62 -0.68 -2.63
N THR A 53 -1.39 0.46 -3.27
CA THR A 53 -0.82 0.48 -4.61
C THR A 53 0.59 1.01 -4.51
N MET A 54 1.55 0.28 -5.09
CA MET A 54 2.96 0.66 -4.99
C MET A 54 3.70 0.55 -6.31
N ASN A 55 4.79 1.29 -6.39
CA ASN A 55 5.78 1.21 -7.46
C ASN A 55 6.95 0.34 -6.97
N ALA A 56 7.42 -0.55 -7.83
CA ALA A 56 8.62 -1.33 -7.57
C ALA A 56 9.22 -1.75 -8.90
N ARG A 57 10.50 -2.10 -8.92
CA ARG A 57 11.14 -2.54 -10.15
C ARG A 57 10.71 -3.95 -10.53
N THR A 58 10.48 -4.80 -9.53
CA THR A 58 10.12 -6.20 -9.72
C THR A 58 9.12 -6.59 -8.65
N GLU A 59 8.45 -7.74 -8.86
CA GLU A 59 7.58 -8.33 -7.85
C GLU A 59 8.33 -8.63 -6.55
N ARG A 60 9.57 -9.11 -6.68
CA ARG A 60 10.43 -9.38 -5.53
C ARG A 60 10.66 -8.14 -4.69
N GLU A 61 10.96 -7.01 -5.35
CA GLU A 61 11.14 -5.73 -4.66
C GLU A 61 9.84 -5.29 -3.97
N ALA A 62 8.69 -5.49 -4.62
CA ALA A 62 7.40 -5.17 -4.03
C ALA A 62 7.17 -5.96 -2.74
N ILE A 63 7.51 -7.24 -2.74
CA ILE A 63 7.42 -8.10 -1.56
C ILE A 63 8.37 -7.63 -0.46
N GLU A 64 9.57 -7.22 -0.82
CA GLU A 64 10.55 -6.69 0.14
C GLU A 64 10.03 -5.40 0.80
N ILE A 65 9.47 -4.50 0.01
CA ILE A 65 8.88 -3.26 0.52
C ILE A 65 7.73 -3.58 1.48
N LEU A 66 6.84 -4.47 1.08
CA LEU A 66 5.71 -4.89 1.89
C LEU A 66 6.15 -5.53 3.21
N SER A 67 7.15 -6.39 3.14
CA SER A 67 7.63 -7.11 4.32
C SER A 67 8.31 -6.20 5.35
N ALA A 68 8.68 -4.98 4.95
CA ALA A 68 9.24 -3.98 5.85
C ALA A 68 8.17 -3.16 6.57
N PHE A 69 6.90 -3.35 6.26
CA PHE A 69 5.83 -2.66 6.99
C PHE A 69 5.84 -3.08 8.46
N PRO A 70 5.80 -2.13 9.41
CA PRO A 70 5.80 -2.49 10.84
C PRO A 70 4.72 -3.49 11.25
N MET A 71 3.56 -3.47 10.59
CA MET A 71 2.46 -4.36 10.90
C MET A 71 2.41 -5.62 10.04
N PHE A 72 3.44 -5.89 9.26
CA PHE A 72 3.44 -6.99 8.28
C PHE A 72 3.08 -8.35 8.90
N LYS A 73 3.53 -8.62 10.11
CA LYS A 73 3.26 -9.91 10.77
C LYS A 73 1.77 -10.19 11.01
N TYR A 74 0.94 -9.14 10.98
CA TYR A 74 -0.51 -9.29 11.15
C TYR A 74 -1.26 -9.34 9.81
N PHE A 75 -0.57 -9.11 8.71
CA PHE A 75 -1.18 -8.96 7.39
C PHE A 75 -1.18 -10.28 6.63
N GLU A 76 -2.27 -10.55 5.91
CA GLU A 76 -2.36 -11.64 4.94
C GLU A 76 -2.50 -11.01 3.56
N PRO A 77 -1.38 -10.77 2.85
CA PRO A 77 -1.41 -10.04 1.60
C PRO A 77 -1.61 -10.94 0.38
N THR A 78 -2.26 -10.40 -0.64
CA THR A 78 -2.27 -10.94 -1.99
C THR A 78 -1.82 -9.83 -2.91
N LEU A 79 -0.78 -10.10 -3.70
CA LEU A 79 -0.16 -9.11 -4.57
C LEU A 79 -0.56 -9.37 -6.01
N TYR A 80 -0.97 -8.29 -6.69
CA TYR A 80 -1.36 -8.35 -8.10
C TYR A 80 -0.51 -7.38 -8.90
N PRO A 81 0.26 -7.85 -9.89
CA PRO A 81 0.93 -6.93 -10.82
C PRO A 81 -0.12 -6.26 -11.70
N LEU A 82 0.08 -4.97 -11.95
CA LEU A 82 -0.85 -4.18 -12.75
C LEU A 82 -0.29 -3.95 -14.15
N MET A 83 -1.17 -3.98 -15.15
CA MET A 83 -0.81 -3.55 -16.49
C MET A 83 -0.63 -2.04 -16.51
N PHE A 84 -1.54 -1.30 -15.86
CA PHE A 84 -1.44 0.14 -15.71
C PHE A 84 -2.25 0.59 -14.49
N HIS A 85 -1.97 1.82 -14.05
CA HIS A 85 -2.69 2.46 -12.98
C HIS A 85 -2.88 3.93 -13.35
N ASN A 86 -4.11 4.37 -13.42
CA ASN A 86 -4.46 5.77 -13.71
C ASN A 86 -5.11 6.40 -12.49
N THR A 87 -4.83 7.70 -12.32
CA THR A 87 -5.47 8.50 -11.28
C THR A 87 -6.15 9.71 -11.92
N SER A 88 -7.10 10.28 -11.22
CA SER A 88 -7.77 11.51 -11.68
C SER A 88 -6.76 12.63 -11.90
N LEU A 89 -5.78 12.76 -11.00
CA LEU A 89 -4.74 13.78 -11.14
C LEU A 89 -3.95 13.61 -12.42
N MET A 90 -3.54 12.37 -12.73
CA MET A 90 -2.79 12.07 -13.96
C MET A 90 -3.60 12.42 -15.19
N SER A 91 -4.90 12.12 -15.20
CA SER A 91 -5.80 12.46 -16.31
C SER A 91 -5.92 13.96 -16.49
N GLN A 92 -6.03 14.71 -15.39
CA GLN A 92 -6.10 16.17 -15.42
C GLN A 92 -4.81 16.78 -15.97
N LEU A 93 -3.65 16.25 -15.58
CA LEU A 93 -2.37 16.73 -16.09
C LEU A 93 -2.24 16.51 -17.59
N LYS A 94 -2.66 15.35 -18.10
CA LYS A 94 -2.65 15.06 -19.54
C LYS A 94 -3.52 16.06 -20.32
N VAL A 95 -4.70 16.39 -19.81
CA VAL A 95 -5.58 17.36 -20.42
C VAL A 95 -4.93 18.75 -20.44
N SER A 96 -4.27 19.14 -19.36
CA SER A 96 -3.61 20.43 -19.25
C SER A 96 -2.45 20.60 -20.22
N LEU A 97 -1.78 19.51 -20.57
CA LEU A 97 -0.62 19.52 -21.48
C LEU A 97 -1.03 19.52 -22.96
N ASN A 98 -2.26 19.22 -23.25
CA ASN A 98 -2.81 19.24 -24.59
C ASN A 98 -3.45 20.58 -24.89
#